data_c6bc2fb110593b862db85a537947a829
#
_entry.id   c6bc2fb110593b862db85a537947a829
#
_cell.length_a   1.000
_cell.length_b   1.000
_cell.length_c   1.000
_cell.angle_alpha   90.00
_cell.angle_beta   90.00
_cell.angle_gamma   90.00
#
_symmetry.space_group_name_H-M   'P 1'
#
loop_
_entity.id
_entity.type
_entity.pdbx_description
1 polymer ?
#
loop_
_entity_poly.entity_id
_entity_poly.type
_entity_poly.pdbx_seq_one_letter_code
_entity_poly.pdbx_strand_id
1 'polypeptide(L)'
;MNRELSMEFVRVTEAAAIACGRSVGRGDKNGADQLAVDAMRKAFDTVNISGTVVIGEGEMDEAPMLYIGEKVGGGGAEVDIAVDPVEGTNLVAKGQPGAIAVIAIAPKGCLLHAPDMYMDKIAVGPRAKGCIDIDAPVSENLERVAKALERKVSDLTVVLLDRERHYGIMDEIRRAGARIQLITDGDVNPIVNAGIEGTGVHMYIGKGGAPEGVLAAAAIKCLGGDMQARLCPEDDEQILSLIHI
;
A
#
# COMPACT_ATOMS: atom_id res chain seq x y z
N MET A 1 20.89 2.91 0.07
CA MET A 1 20.38 4.28 -0.23
C MET A 1 21.06 5.25 0.73
N ASN A 2 21.51 6.43 0.27
CA ASN A 2 22.13 7.42 1.15
C ASN A 2 21.06 7.99 2.12
N ARG A 3 21.42 8.21 3.39
CA ARG A 3 20.52 8.76 4.42
C ARG A 3 19.94 10.14 4.06
N GLU A 4 20.69 10.94 3.31
CA GLU A 4 20.25 12.24 2.82
C GLU A 4 19.08 12.08 1.82
N LEU A 5 19.15 11.12 0.88
CA LEU A 5 18.08 10.83 -0.06
C LEU A 5 16.79 10.40 0.64
N SER A 6 16.87 9.64 1.74
CA SER A 6 15.67 9.24 2.48
C SER A 6 14.88 10.44 3.00
N MET A 7 15.57 11.50 3.46
CA MET A 7 14.91 12.72 3.91
C MET A 7 14.33 13.54 2.75
N GLU A 8 14.97 13.54 1.59
CA GLU A 8 14.41 14.21 0.40
C GLU A 8 13.12 13.52 -0.05
N PHE A 9 13.04 12.18 0.03
CA PHE A 9 11.81 11.45 -0.29
C PHE A 9 10.68 11.70 0.72
N VAL A 10 10.98 11.88 2.00
CA VAL A 10 9.98 12.31 3.00
C VAL A 10 9.38 13.67 2.61
N ARG A 11 10.20 14.61 2.13
CA ARG A 11 9.71 15.92 1.67
C ARG A 11 8.78 15.84 0.46
N VAL A 12 8.97 14.84 -0.40
CA VAL A 12 8.09 14.60 -1.55
C VAL A 12 6.70 14.20 -1.07
N THR A 13 6.59 13.26 -0.12
CA THR A 13 5.30 12.85 0.47
C THR A 13 4.69 13.95 1.35
N GLU A 14 5.50 14.71 2.09
CA GLU A 14 5.04 15.87 2.87
C GLU A 14 4.41 16.94 1.97
N ALA A 15 5.01 17.21 0.81
CA ALA A 15 4.45 18.19 -0.14
C ALA A 15 3.05 17.78 -0.60
N ALA A 16 2.84 16.51 -0.97
CA ALA A 16 1.54 15.96 -1.33
C ALA A 16 0.54 16.07 -0.18
N ALA A 17 0.91 15.59 1.01
CA ALA A 17 0.05 15.60 2.19
C ALA A 17 -0.37 17.02 2.60
N ILE A 18 0.54 18.00 2.56
CA ILE A 18 0.24 19.40 2.88
C ILE A 18 -0.72 20.01 1.84
N ALA A 19 -0.50 19.74 0.55
CA ALA A 19 -1.37 20.23 -0.52
C ALA A 19 -2.78 19.66 -0.40
N CYS A 20 -2.89 18.34 -0.24
CA CYS A 20 -4.14 17.62 -0.06
C CYS A 20 -4.87 18.01 1.24
N GLY A 21 -4.14 18.31 2.33
CA GLY A 21 -4.69 18.64 3.63
C GLY A 21 -5.68 19.80 3.61
N ARG A 22 -5.57 20.71 2.63
CA ARG A 22 -6.49 21.84 2.43
C ARG A 22 -7.86 21.42 1.89
N SER A 23 -7.97 20.20 1.33
CA SER A 23 -9.18 19.63 0.74
C SER A 23 -9.91 18.66 1.66
N VAL A 24 -9.38 18.40 2.87
CA VAL A 24 -10.00 17.49 3.84
C VAL A 24 -11.42 17.92 4.19
N GLY A 25 -12.38 17.01 4.05
CA GLY A 25 -13.79 17.19 4.38
C GLY A 25 -14.58 18.06 3.41
N ARG A 26 -14.04 18.34 2.22
CA ARG A 26 -14.71 19.17 1.20
C ARG A 26 -15.58 18.39 0.20
N GLY A 27 -15.55 17.06 0.24
CA GLY A 27 -16.32 16.19 -0.66
C GLY A 27 -15.76 16.09 -2.07
N ASP A 28 -14.66 16.76 -2.38
CA ASP A 28 -13.99 16.77 -3.68
C ASP A 28 -12.77 15.86 -3.66
N LYS A 29 -12.97 14.58 -4.02
CA LYS A 29 -11.88 13.60 -4.04
C LYS A 29 -10.89 13.85 -5.19
N ASN A 30 -11.40 14.23 -6.38
CA ASN A 30 -10.56 14.43 -7.56
C ASN A 30 -9.70 15.69 -7.42
N GLY A 31 -10.26 16.76 -6.89
CA GLY A 31 -9.49 17.97 -6.60
C GLY A 31 -8.45 17.77 -5.50
N ALA A 32 -8.73 16.94 -4.49
CA ALA A 32 -7.76 16.58 -3.46
C ALA A 32 -6.57 15.81 -4.04
N ASP A 33 -6.88 14.84 -4.90
CA ASP A 33 -5.90 14.00 -5.60
C ASP A 33 -5.01 14.86 -6.52
N GLN A 34 -5.59 15.67 -7.39
CA GLN A 34 -4.85 16.54 -8.30
C GLN A 34 -3.88 17.48 -7.56
N LEU A 35 -4.30 18.05 -6.43
CA LEU A 35 -3.43 18.91 -5.62
C LEU A 35 -2.21 18.16 -5.07
N ALA A 36 -2.40 16.91 -4.68
CA ALA A 36 -1.33 16.06 -4.17
C ALA A 36 -0.37 15.63 -5.30
N VAL A 37 -0.91 15.21 -6.45
CA VAL A 37 -0.15 14.85 -7.65
C VAL A 37 0.75 16.01 -8.08
N ASP A 38 0.19 17.23 -8.24
CA ASP A 38 0.93 18.43 -8.66
C ASP A 38 2.07 18.76 -7.68
N ALA A 39 1.79 18.69 -6.39
CA ALA A 39 2.77 18.99 -5.35
C ALA A 39 3.88 17.94 -5.28
N MET A 40 3.53 16.67 -5.35
CA MET A 40 4.47 15.55 -5.34
C MET A 40 5.38 15.59 -6.57
N ARG A 41 4.80 15.74 -7.76
CA ARG A 41 5.54 15.83 -9.02
C ARG A 41 6.56 16.95 -9.00
N LYS A 42 6.14 18.14 -8.56
CA LYS A 42 7.03 19.31 -8.45
C LYS A 42 8.15 19.09 -7.42
N ALA A 43 7.86 18.42 -6.31
CA ALA A 43 8.87 18.12 -5.31
C ALA A 43 9.94 17.15 -5.83
N PHE A 44 9.59 16.19 -6.67
CA PHE A 44 10.55 15.29 -7.29
C PHE A 44 11.62 16.02 -8.12
N ASP A 45 11.30 17.15 -8.77
CA ASP A 45 12.27 17.89 -9.57
C ASP A 45 13.50 18.37 -8.77
N THR A 46 13.36 18.45 -7.45
CA THR A 46 14.44 18.87 -6.55
C THR A 46 15.30 17.72 -6.03
N VAL A 47 14.87 16.46 -6.25
CA VAL A 47 15.58 15.27 -5.73
C VAL A 47 16.63 14.81 -6.73
N ASN A 48 17.84 14.54 -6.24
CA ASN A 48 18.98 14.11 -7.07
C ASN A 48 18.90 12.61 -7.40
N ILE A 49 17.97 12.24 -8.28
CA ILE A 49 17.74 10.89 -8.82
C ILE A 49 17.39 10.96 -10.30
N SER A 50 17.55 9.83 -11.00
CA SER A 50 16.97 9.54 -12.32
C SER A 50 15.87 8.50 -12.14
N GLY A 51 14.71 8.95 -11.67
CA GLY A 51 13.57 8.10 -11.34
C GLY A 51 12.73 7.71 -12.54
N THR A 52 12.19 6.50 -12.54
CA THR A 52 11.15 6.06 -13.46
C THR A 52 9.94 5.65 -12.62
N VAL A 53 8.79 6.25 -12.88
CA VAL A 53 7.53 5.83 -12.26
C VAL A 53 7.14 4.48 -12.85
N VAL A 54 7.03 3.45 -12.02
CA VAL A 54 6.63 2.09 -12.41
C VAL A 54 5.24 1.72 -11.89
N ILE A 55 4.76 2.46 -10.89
CA ILE A 55 3.39 2.48 -10.39
C ILE A 55 3.06 3.93 -10.09
N GLY A 56 1.94 4.44 -10.60
CA GLY A 56 1.55 5.84 -10.50
C GLY A 56 0.06 6.05 -10.77
N GLU A 57 -0.30 7.24 -11.26
CA GLU A 57 -1.68 7.71 -11.43
C GLU A 57 -2.40 7.17 -12.67
N GLY A 58 -1.81 6.25 -13.40
CA GLY A 58 -2.34 5.66 -14.62
C GLY A 58 -1.37 5.71 -15.79
N GLU A 59 -1.89 5.50 -17.00
CA GLU A 59 -1.12 5.55 -18.23
C GLU A 59 -0.93 7.00 -18.72
N MET A 60 0.05 7.21 -19.62
CA MET A 60 0.42 8.55 -20.13
C MET A 60 -0.78 9.34 -20.71
N ASP A 61 -1.71 8.66 -21.36
CA ASP A 61 -2.86 9.29 -22.01
C ASP A 61 -4.01 9.62 -21.03
N GLU A 62 -3.96 9.06 -19.81
CA GLU A 62 -5.00 9.21 -18.78
C GLU A 62 -4.57 10.16 -17.65
N ALA A 63 -3.29 10.13 -17.29
CA ALA A 63 -2.73 10.94 -16.21
C ALA A 63 -1.72 11.96 -16.75
N PRO A 64 -1.91 13.27 -16.47
CA PRO A 64 -0.99 14.31 -16.93
C PRO A 64 0.37 14.29 -16.23
N MET A 65 0.44 13.70 -15.03
CA MET A 65 1.66 13.63 -14.21
C MET A 65 1.69 12.32 -13.41
N LEU A 66 2.88 11.89 -13.03
CA LEU A 66 3.16 10.65 -12.28
C LEU A 66 2.59 9.40 -12.95
N TYR A 67 2.49 9.42 -14.29
CA TYR A 67 2.04 8.27 -15.07
C TYR A 67 3.14 7.20 -15.17
N ILE A 68 2.74 5.98 -15.47
CA ILE A 68 3.66 4.85 -15.65
C ILE A 68 4.62 5.13 -16.81
N GLY A 69 5.92 5.08 -16.51
CA GLY A 69 7.01 5.40 -17.46
C GLY A 69 7.53 6.84 -17.36
N GLU A 70 6.87 7.75 -16.65
CA GLU A 70 7.33 9.12 -16.46
C GLU A 70 8.72 9.14 -15.81
N LYS A 71 9.56 10.07 -16.30
CA LYS A 71 10.87 10.34 -15.71
C LYS A 71 10.79 11.52 -14.76
N VAL A 72 11.31 11.32 -13.54
CA VAL A 72 11.29 12.34 -12.48
C VAL A 72 12.66 12.46 -11.82
N GLY A 73 12.90 13.61 -11.19
CA GLY A 73 14.13 13.91 -10.48
C GLY A 73 15.11 14.78 -11.27
N GLY A 74 16.09 15.35 -10.57
CA GLY A 74 17.08 16.27 -11.10
C GLY A 74 18.35 15.62 -11.68
N GLY A 75 18.37 14.30 -11.84
CA GLY A 75 19.55 13.51 -12.25
C GLY A 75 20.17 12.76 -11.06
N GLY A 76 21.01 11.77 -11.34
CA GLY A 76 21.68 10.97 -10.30
C GLY A 76 21.44 9.46 -10.46
N ALA A 77 21.28 8.74 -9.35
CA ALA A 77 21.10 7.29 -9.37
C ALA A 77 19.79 6.89 -10.09
N GLU A 78 19.87 5.85 -10.92
CA GLU A 78 18.68 5.28 -11.56
C GLU A 78 17.86 4.48 -10.53
N VAL A 79 16.57 4.81 -10.42
CA VAL A 79 15.64 4.17 -9.47
C VAL A 79 14.28 3.93 -10.10
N ASP A 80 13.60 2.88 -9.65
CA ASP A 80 12.17 2.69 -9.85
C ASP A 80 11.39 3.37 -8.72
N ILE A 81 10.24 3.93 -9.05
CA ILE A 81 9.38 4.66 -8.14
C ILE A 81 7.95 4.10 -8.27
N ALA A 82 7.39 3.68 -7.16
CA ALA A 82 5.95 3.46 -7.01
C ALA A 82 5.38 4.60 -6.17
N VAL A 83 4.32 5.25 -6.64
CA VAL A 83 3.69 6.38 -5.94
C VAL A 83 2.19 6.16 -5.81
N ASP A 84 1.65 6.69 -4.71
CA ASP A 84 0.25 7.04 -4.55
C ASP A 84 0.21 8.35 -3.76
N PRO A 85 -0.08 9.48 -4.41
CA PRO A 85 -0.09 10.81 -3.78
C PRO A 85 -1.16 10.94 -2.70
N VAL A 86 -2.29 10.21 -2.83
CA VAL A 86 -3.39 10.19 -1.83
C VAL A 86 -4.01 8.79 -1.76
N GLU A 87 -3.33 7.87 -1.11
CA GLU A 87 -3.92 6.58 -0.78
C GLU A 87 -5.08 6.79 0.21
N GLY A 88 -6.30 6.48 -0.25
CA GLY A 88 -7.52 6.75 0.49
C GLY A 88 -8.18 8.10 0.19
N THR A 89 -8.33 8.47 -1.09
CA THR A 89 -8.98 9.73 -1.53
C THR A 89 -10.38 9.94 -0.96
N ASN A 90 -11.16 8.86 -0.77
CA ASN A 90 -12.48 8.95 -0.13
C ASN A 90 -12.40 9.37 1.35
N LEU A 91 -11.35 8.97 2.07
CA LEU A 91 -11.13 9.39 3.46
C LEU A 91 -10.89 10.89 3.53
N VAL A 92 -10.06 11.43 2.62
CA VAL A 92 -9.81 12.87 2.52
C VAL A 92 -11.10 13.62 2.22
N ALA A 93 -11.84 13.22 1.18
CA ALA A 93 -13.09 13.88 0.79
C ALA A 93 -14.12 13.92 1.93
N LYS A 94 -14.19 12.86 2.74
CA LYS A 94 -15.11 12.72 3.88
C LYS A 94 -14.56 13.30 5.19
N GLY A 95 -13.31 13.75 5.23
CA GLY A 95 -12.66 14.22 6.47
C GLY A 95 -12.43 13.10 7.49
N GLN A 96 -12.24 11.88 7.02
CA GLN A 96 -11.95 10.70 7.84
C GLN A 96 -10.43 10.52 8.00
N PRO A 97 -9.96 9.93 9.11
CA PRO A 97 -8.55 9.64 9.31
C PRO A 97 -8.11 8.43 8.49
N GLY A 98 -6.80 8.33 8.20
CA GLY A 98 -6.20 7.13 7.65
C GLY A 98 -5.63 7.27 6.24
N ALA A 99 -5.97 8.32 5.50
CA ALA A 99 -5.33 8.62 4.22
C ALA A 99 -3.85 8.95 4.41
N ILE A 100 -3.01 8.52 3.46
CA ILE A 100 -1.57 8.80 3.46
C ILE A 100 -1.10 9.20 2.06
N ALA A 101 0.00 9.94 1.98
CA ALA A 101 0.80 10.07 0.77
C ALA A 101 1.96 9.08 0.87
N VAL A 102 2.14 8.23 -0.11
CA VAL A 102 3.11 7.12 -0.04
C VAL A 102 3.95 7.01 -1.31
N ILE A 103 5.23 6.72 -1.12
CA ILE A 103 6.17 6.36 -2.18
C ILE A 103 7.00 5.15 -1.77
N ALA A 104 7.32 4.29 -2.72
CA ALA A 104 8.36 3.29 -2.57
C ALA A 104 9.41 3.49 -3.65
N ILE A 105 10.69 3.39 -3.26
CA ILE A 105 11.83 3.62 -4.15
C ILE A 105 12.82 2.49 -4.01
N ALA A 106 13.25 1.95 -5.14
CA ALA A 106 14.24 0.90 -5.20
C ALA A 106 15.22 1.14 -6.36
N PRO A 107 16.39 0.49 -6.38
CA PRO A 107 17.23 0.47 -7.58
C PRO A 107 16.42 0.03 -8.80
N LYS A 108 16.78 0.54 -9.98
CA LYS A 108 16.10 0.20 -11.25
C LYS A 108 15.95 -1.31 -11.44
N GLY A 109 14.74 -1.74 -11.81
CA GLY A 109 14.38 -3.15 -12.00
C GLY A 109 14.09 -3.93 -10.71
N CYS A 110 13.96 -3.25 -9.56
CA CYS A 110 13.75 -3.89 -8.26
C CYS A 110 12.34 -3.71 -7.68
N LEU A 111 11.43 -2.99 -8.35
CA LEU A 111 10.01 -2.98 -8.03
C LEU A 111 9.23 -3.81 -9.04
N LEU A 112 8.23 -4.54 -8.59
CA LEU A 112 7.27 -5.21 -9.45
C LEU A 112 6.41 -4.15 -10.16
N HIS A 113 6.37 -4.21 -11.49
CA HIS A 113 5.45 -3.40 -12.30
C HIS A 113 4.07 -4.07 -12.29
N ALA A 114 3.38 -3.99 -11.15
CA ALA A 114 2.07 -4.62 -11.02
C ALA A 114 1.06 -3.93 -11.93
N PRO A 115 0.31 -4.68 -12.75
CA PRO A 115 -0.77 -4.11 -13.54
C PRO A 115 -1.92 -3.68 -12.64
N ASP A 116 -2.82 -2.81 -13.15
CA ASP A 116 -4.05 -2.42 -12.46
C ASP A 116 -5.03 -3.58 -12.43
N MET A 117 -4.92 -4.40 -11.40
CA MET A 117 -5.79 -5.53 -11.12
C MET A 117 -5.88 -5.76 -9.61
N TYR A 118 -6.76 -6.66 -9.19
CA TYR A 118 -6.82 -7.07 -7.80
C TYR A 118 -5.68 -8.03 -7.41
N MET A 119 -5.37 -7.99 -6.11
CA MET A 119 -4.37 -8.83 -5.47
C MET A 119 -4.91 -9.27 -4.10
N ASP A 120 -4.91 -10.59 -3.84
CA ASP A 120 -5.07 -11.11 -2.49
C ASP A 120 -3.78 -10.84 -1.70
N LYS A 121 -3.92 -10.39 -0.46
CA LYS A 121 -2.81 -9.95 0.38
C LYS A 121 -2.98 -10.46 1.81
N ILE A 122 -1.87 -10.92 2.41
CA ILE A 122 -1.77 -11.21 3.85
C ILE A 122 -0.45 -10.63 4.34
N ALA A 123 -0.46 -9.91 5.46
CA ALA A 123 0.75 -9.26 6.00
C ALA A 123 0.79 -9.27 7.52
N VAL A 124 2.01 -9.37 8.06
CA VAL A 124 2.31 -9.38 9.50
C VAL A 124 3.62 -8.66 9.80
N GLY A 125 3.79 -8.25 11.04
CA GLY A 125 5.00 -7.62 11.54
C GLY A 125 6.17 -8.60 11.75
N PRO A 126 7.36 -8.07 12.14
CA PRO A 126 8.61 -8.82 12.24
C PRO A 126 8.55 -10.04 13.14
N ARG A 127 7.82 -9.96 14.26
CA ARG A 127 7.70 -11.06 15.23
C ARG A 127 6.95 -12.28 14.69
N ALA A 128 6.06 -12.09 13.68
CA ALA A 128 5.33 -13.16 13.04
C ALA A 128 5.86 -13.48 11.64
N LYS A 129 7.07 -13.03 11.29
CA LYS A 129 7.71 -13.30 10.00
C LYS A 129 7.87 -14.81 9.77
N GLY A 130 7.47 -15.28 8.59
CA GLY A 130 7.52 -16.69 8.19
C GLY A 130 6.39 -17.55 8.77
N CYS A 131 5.40 -16.95 9.45
CA CYS A 131 4.29 -17.70 10.05
C CYS A 131 3.05 -17.75 9.16
N ILE A 132 2.92 -16.83 8.21
CA ILE A 132 1.75 -16.73 7.33
C ILE A 132 1.86 -17.61 6.10
N ASP A 133 0.71 -18.01 5.59
CA ASP A 133 0.58 -18.78 4.35
C ASP A 133 -0.74 -18.38 3.67
N ILE A 134 -0.65 -17.74 2.51
CA ILE A 134 -1.81 -17.23 1.77
C ILE A 134 -2.75 -18.35 1.29
N ASP A 135 -2.25 -19.57 1.17
CA ASP A 135 -3.03 -20.76 0.77
C ASP A 135 -3.69 -21.47 1.96
N ALA A 136 -3.29 -21.15 3.19
CA ALA A 136 -3.86 -21.75 4.38
C ALA A 136 -5.17 -21.07 4.79
N PRO A 137 -6.08 -21.77 5.49
CA PRO A 137 -7.26 -21.17 6.10
C PRO A 137 -6.90 -19.98 6.99
N VAL A 138 -7.80 -18.99 7.07
CA VAL A 138 -7.62 -17.81 7.92
C VAL A 138 -7.42 -18.18 9.37
N SER A 139 -8.19 -19.16 9.88
CA SER A 139 -8.05 -19.69 11.24
C SER A 139 -6.66 -20.23 11.55
N GLU A 140 -6.06 -20.94 10.61
CA GLU A 140 -4.71 -21.49 10.78
C GLU A 140 -3.65 -20.37 10.81
N ASN A 141 -3.77 -19.37 9.94
CA ASN A 141 -2.92 -18.18 9.97
C ASN A 141 -3.02 -17.44 11.32
N LEU A 142 -4.24 -17.30 11.85
CA LEU A 142 -4.46 -16.68 13.16
C LEU A 142 -3.79 -17.44 14.31
N GLU A 143 -3.86 -18.78 14.30
CA GLU A 143 -3.20 -19.63 15.30
C GLU A 143 -1.66 -19.50 15.22
N ARG A 144 -1.10 -19.53 14.01
CA ARG A 144 0.34 -19.36 13.78
C ARG A 144 0.83 -17.99 14.25
N VAL A 145 0.11 -16.92 13.90
CA VAL A 145 0.43 -15.53 14.32
C VAL A 145 0.29 -15.37 15.83
N ALA A 146 -0.80 -15.89 16.43
CA ALA A 146 -1.00 -15.85 17.88
C ALA A 146 0.16 -16.53 18.62
N LYS A 147 0.58 -17.71 18.17
CA LYS A 147 1.73 -18.44 18.72
C LYS A 147 3.03 -17.64 18.58
N ALA A 148 3.30 -17.05 17.43
CA ALA A 148 4.51 -16.26 17.19
C ALA A 148 4.57 -15.00 18.06
N LEU A 149 3.42 -14.38 18.33
CA LEU A 149 3.30 -13.19 19.17
C LEU A 149 3.14 -13.51 20.66
N GLU A 150 3.11 -14.81 21.05
CA GLU A 150 2.87 -15.28 22.41
C GLU A 150 1.56 -14.74 22.99
N ARG A 151 0.49 -14.77 22.16
CA ARG A 151 -0.87 -14.28 22.49
C ARG A 151 -1.91 -15.36 22.28
N LYS A 152 -3.13 -15.12 22.76
CA LYS A 152 -4.30 -15.87 22.35
C LYS A 152 -4.83 -15.32 21.04
N VAL A 153 -5.51 -16.15 20.25
CA VAL A 153 -6.21 -15.69 19.04
C VAL A 153 -7.19 -14.54 19.35
N SER A 154 -7.89 -14.62 20.50
CA SER A 154 -8.81 -13.57 20.97
C SER A 154 -8.15 -12.20 21.22
N ASP A 155 -6.85 -12.16 21.38
CA ASP A 155 -6.09 -10.92 21.60
C ASP A 155 -5.56 -10.31 20.30
N LEU A 156 -5.71 -11.03 19.18
CA LEU A 156 -5.32 -10.53 17.88
C LEU A 156 -6.38 -9.55 17.34
N THR A 157 -5.92 -8.56 16.60
CA THR A 157 -6.75 -7.67 15.79
C THR A 157 -6.31 -7.80 14.34
N VAL A 158 -7.24 -8.19 13.48
CA VAL A 158 -7.06 -8.28 12.03
C VAL A 158 -7.70 -7.07 11.39
N VAL A 159 -7.00 -6.40 10.50
CA VAL A 159 -7.55 -5.29 9.73
C VAL A 159 -7.83 -5.72 8.30
N LEU A 160 -8.97 -5.31 7.75
CA LEU A 160 -9.34 -5.53 6.34
C LEU A 160 -10.37 -4.49 5.88
N LEU A 161 -10.49 -4.35 4.56
CA LEU A 161 -11.48 -3.49 3.93
C LEU A 161 -12.91 -4.01 4.17
N ASP A 162 -13.82 -3.11 4.52
CA ASP A 162 -15.26 -3.38 4.60
C ASP A 162 -15.85 -3.45 3.20
N ARG A 163 -15.84 -4.65 2.63
CA ARG A 163 -16.34 -4.97 1.29
C ARG A 163 -17.03 -6.33 1.31
N GLU A 164 -18.08 -6.47 0.51
CA GLU A 164 -18.84 -7.73 0.42
C GLU A 164 -17.98 -8.94 0.09
N ARG A 165 -16.96 -8.76 -0.77
CA ARG A 165 -15.99 -9.80 -1.13
C ARG A 165 -15.20 -10.35 0.05
N HIS A 166 -15.19 -9.67 1.20
CA HIS A 166 -14.49 -10.09 2.41
C HIS A 166 -15.40 -10.72 3.48
N TYR A 167 -16.73 -10.79 3.27
CA TYR A 167 -17.63 -11.31 4.31
C TYR A 167 -17.29 -12.73 4.76
N GLY A 168 -16.87 -13.61 3.83
CA GLY A 168 -16.40 -14.96 4.17
C GLY A 168 -15.17 -14.93 5.09
N ILE A 169 -14.20 -14.08 4.80
CA ILE A 169 -12.98 -13.88 5.62
C ILE A 169 -13.37 -13.33 7.00
N MET A 170 -14.27 -12.35 7.06
CA MET A 170 -14.74 -11.76 8.32
C MET A 170 -15.41 -12.81 9.22
N ASP A 171 -16.23 -13.70 8.63
CA ASP A 171 -16.88 -14.77 9.36
C ASP A 171 -15.90 -15.81 9.89
N GLU A 172 -14.84 -16.13 9.15
CA GLU A 172 -13.75 -16.99 9.63
C GLU A 172 -13.00 -16.38 10.79
N ILE A 173 -12.62 -15.10 10.70
CA ILE A 173 -11.93 -14.38 11.77
C ILE A 173 -12.77 -14.37 13.05
N ARG A 174 -14.07 -14.06 12.94
CA ARG A 174 -15.00 -14.04 14.08
C ARG A 174 -15.17 -15.41 14.70
N ARG A 175 -15.31 -16.46 13.88
CA ARG A 175 -15.41 -17.86 14.37
C ARG A 175 -14.14 -18.31 15.09
N ALA A 176 -12.97 -17.88 14.64
CA ALA A 176 -11.71 -18.12 15.32
C ALA A 176 -11.55 -17.32 16.62
N GLY A 177 -12.41 -16.32 16.87
CA GLY A 177 -12.43 -15.50 18.07
C GLY A 177 -11.53 -14.27 18.04
N ALA A 178 -10.87 -13.95 16.92
CA ALA A 178 -10.07 -12.74 16.78
C ALA A 178 -10.94 -11.48 16.58
N ARG A 179 -10.36 -10.32 16.89
CA ARG A 179 -11.00 -9.03 16.67
C ARG A 179 -10.79 -8.55 15.24
N ILE A 180 -11.76 -7.82 14.72
CA ILE A 180 -11.71 -7.20 13.40
C ILE A 180 -11.70 -5.69 13.54
N GLN A 181 -10.82 -5.03 12.79
CA GLN A 181 -10.88 -3.60 12.51
C GLN A 181 -11.22 -3.41 11.04
N LEU A 182 -12.42 -2.90 10.77
CA LEU A 182 -12.86 -2.60 9.40
C LEU A 182 -12.40 -1.20 9.00
N ILE A 183 -11.95 -1.08 7.75
CA ILE A 183 -11.59 0.18 7.12
C ILE A 183 -12.42 0.36 5.85
N THR A 184 -12.73 1.61 5.52
CA THR A 184 -13.61 1.92 4.38
C THR A 184 -12.83 2.19 3.09
N ASP A 185 -11.55 2.57 3.20
CA ASP A 185 -10.70 2.89 2.05
C ASP A 185 -9.24 2.82 2.44
N GLY A 186 -8.35 2.59 1.46
CA GLY A 186 -6.91 2.55 1.63
C GLY A 186 -6.41 1.33 2.41
N ASP A 187 -5.60 0.47 1.78
CA ASP A 187 -5.08 -0.72 2.48
C ASP A 187 -3.56 -0.69 2.76
N VAL A 188 -2.83 0.27 2.21
CA VAL A 188 -1.38 0.42 2.47
C VAL A 188 -1.13 0.80 3.93
N ASN A 189 -1.80 1.85 4.43
CA ASN A 189 -1.63 2.29 5.81
C ASN A 189 -1.95 1.20 6.86
N PRO A 190 -3.06 0.45 6.75
CA PRO A 190 -3.34 -0.68 7.65
C PRO A 190 -2.30 -1.81 7.57
N ILE A 191 -1.77 -2.10 6.39
CA ILE A 191 -0.69 -3.08 6.23
C ILE A 191 0.58 -2.59 6.93
N VAL A 192 0.94 -1.33 6.78
CA VAL A 192 2.06 -0.72 7.50
C VAL A 192 1.86 -0.82 9.02
N ASN A 193 0.64 -0.55 9.51
CA ASN A 193 0.31 -0.66 10.93
C ASN A 193 0.46 -2.11 11.45
N ALA A 194 0.17 -3.13 10.65
CA ALA A 194 0.43 -4.53 11.01
C ALA A 194 1.94 -4.83 11.14
N GLY A 195 2.79 -4.07 10.43
CA GLY A 195 4.25 -4.14 10.50
C GLY A 195 4.88 -3.45 11.71
N ILE A 196 4.14 -2.59 12.43
CA ILE A 196 4.65 -1.75 13.51
C ILE A 196 4.08 -2.21 14.86
N GLU A 197 4.96 -2.50 15.82
CA GLU A 197 4.54 -2.86 17.17
C GLU A 197 3.86 -1.68 17.88
N GLY A 198 2.83 -1.98 18.68
CA GLY A 198 2.13 -0.98 19.49
C GLY A 198 0.95 -0.29 18.78
N THR A 199 0.73 -0.52 17.49
CA THR A 199 -0.43 0.02 16.75
C THR A 199 -1.75 -0.64 17.14
N GLY A 200 -1.69 -1.82 17.75
CA GLY A 200 -2.86 -2.65 18.07
C GLY A 200 -3.34 -3.52 16.91
N VAL A 201 -2.75 -3.39 15.72
CA VAL A 201 -2.98 -4.24 14.55
C VAL A 201 -1.94 -5.36 14.53
N HIS A 202 -2.35 -6.60 14.23
CA HIS A 202 -1.46 -7.76 14.29
C HIS A 202 -1.35 -8.48 12.95
N MET A 203 -2.35 -8.35 12.09
CA MET A 203 -2.39 -8.95 10.76
C MET A 203 -3.30 -8.13 9.84
N TYR A 204 -2.92 -8.01 8.58
CA TYR A 204 -3.82 -7.61 7.48
C TYR A 204 -4.14 -8.85 6.65
N ILE A 205 -5.40 -8.97 6.19
CA ILE A 205 -5.79 -9.94 5.18
C ILE A 205 -6.92 -9.37 4.32
N GLY A 206 -6.84 -9.53 3.00
CA GLY A 206 -7.91 -9.09 2.10
C GLY A 206 -7.47 -8.96 0.66
N LYS A 207 -8.42 -8.59 -0.20
CA LYS A 207 -8.23 -8.31 -1.63
C LYS A 207 -8.32 -6.80 -1.87
N GLY A 208 -7.30 -6.21 -2.47
CA GLY A 208 -7.21 -4.81 -2.87
C GLY A 208 -6.40 -4.66 -4.15
N GLY A 209 -6.08 -3.45 -4.58
CA GLY A 209 -5.28 -3.21 -5.78
C GLY A 209 -3.86 -3.77 -5.70
N ALA A 210 -3.36 -4.26 -6.82
CA ALA A 210 -1.99 -4.78 -6.92
C ALA A 210 -0.94 -3.65 -6.85
N PRO A 211 -1.14 -2.46 -7.43
CA PRO A 211 -0.27 -1.32 -7.25
C PRO A 211 -0.04 -0.97 -5.77
N GLU A 212 -1.10 -0.86 -4.97
CA GLU A 212 -1.02 -0.63 -3.52
C GLU A 212 -0.33 -1.80 -2.81
N GLY A 213 -0.50 -3.02 -3.33
CA GLY A 213 0.20 -4.22 -2.84
C GLY A 213 1.70 -4.10 -2.93
N VAL A 214 2.25 -3.51 -4.00
CA VAL A 214 3.70 -3.27 -4.16
C VAL A 214 4.20 -2.23 -3.16
N LEU A 215 3.47 -1.13 -2.97
CA LEU A 215 3.77 -0.11 -1.96
C LEU A 215 3.79 -0.71 -0.55
N ALA A 216 2.76 -1.48 -0.22
CA ALA A 216 2.65 -2.17 1.07
C ALA A 216 3.77 -3.20 1.29
N ALA A 217 4.10 -4.00 0.27
CA ALA A 217 5.19 -4.98 0.33
C ALA A 217 6.55 -4.32 0.56
N ALA A 218 6.82 -3.19 -0.11
CA ALA A 218 8.02 -2.40 0.11
C ALA A 218 8.11 -1.91 1.57
N ALA A 219 7.01 -1.39 2.12
CA ALA A 219 6.95 -0.94 3.50
C ALA A 219 7.18 -2.09 4.50
N ILE A 220 6.48 -3.22 4.34
CA ILE A 220 6.64 -4.40 5.21
C ILE A 220 8.07 -4.94 5.14
N LYS A 221 8.68 -4.96 3.96
CA LYS A 221 10.09 -5.36 3.79
C LYS A 221 11.03 -4.44 4.56
N CYS A 222 10.82 -3.12 4.51
CA CYS A 222 11.61 -2.15 5.27
C CYS A 222 11.44 -2.31 6.78
N LEU A 223 10.24 -2.68 7.24
CA LEU A 223 9.93 -2.94 8.64
C LEU A 223 10.43 -4.32 9.15
N GLY A 224 10.90 -5.18 8.24
CA GLY A 224 11.38 -6.53 8.57
C GLY A 224 10.26 -7.56 8.77
N GLY A 225 9.02 -7.21 8.43
CA GLY A 225 7.86 -8.08 8.50
C GLY A 225 7.80 -9.13 7.37
N ASP A 226 6.62 -9.67 7.16
CA ASP A 226 6.33 -10.64 6.09
C ASP A 226 5.02 -10.32 5.39
N MET A 227 5.00 -10.48 4.08
CA MET A 227 3.83 -10.29 3.26
C MET A 227 3.82 -11.32 2.13
N GLN A 228 2.68 -11.96 1.94
CA GLN A 228 2.42 -12.79 0.78
C GLN A 228 1.26 -12.20 -0.01
N ALA A 229 1.34 -12.33 -1.32
CA ALA A 229 0.32 -11.79 -2.21
C ALA A 229 0.14 -12.66 -3.44
N ARG A 230 -1.07 -12.61 -4.03
CA ARG A 230 -1.44 -13.31 -5.25
C ARG A 230 -2.22 -12.38 -6.14
N LEU A 231 -1.75 -12.18 -7.38
CA LEU A 231 -2.49 -11.47 -8.42
C LEU A 231 -3.78 -12.22 -8.77
N CYS A 232 -4.86 -11.49 -8.92
CA CYS A 232 -6.20 -12.03 -9.18
C CYS A 232 -6.75 -11.46 -10.50
N PRO A 233 -6.27 -11.94 -11.67
CA PRO A 233 -6.81 -11.49 -12.95
C PRO A 233 -8.28 -11.88 -13.09
N GLU A 234 -9.10 -10.96 -13.60
CA GLU A 234 -10.54 -11.14 -13.76
C GLU A 234 -10.94 -11.45 -15.21
N ASP A 235 -10.05 -11.21 -16.16
CA ASP A 235 -10.27 -11.43 -17.60
C ASP A 235 -9.00 -11.88 -18.34
N ASP A 236 -9.17 -12.23 -19.62
CA ASP A 236 -8.08 -12.72 -20.48
C ASP A 236 -7.04 -11.62 -20.78
N GLU A 237 -7.43 -10.35 -20.81
CA GLU A 237 -6.53 -9.21 -21.03
C GLU A 237 -5.57 -9.06 -19.85
N GLN A 238 -6.09 -9.12 -18.63
CA GLN A 238 -5.28 -9.11 -17.43
C GLN A 238 -4.35 -10.33 -17.35
N ILE A 239 -4.81 -11.53 -17.76
CA ILE A 239 -3.96 -12.73 -17.83
C ILE A 239 -2.81 -12.51 -18.82
N LEU A 240 -3.09 -11.93 -20.00
CA LEU A 240 -2.06 -11.64 -21.01
C LEU A 240 -1.05 -10.60 -20.52
N SER A 241 -1.48 -9.59 -19.76
CA SER A 241 -0.58 -8.59 -19.20
C SER A 241 0.45 -9.20 -18.26
N LEU A 242 0.09 -10.27 -17.52
CA LEU A 242 1.02 -10.98 -16.62
C LEU A 242 2.15 -11.71 -17.35
N ILE A 243 2.02 -11.99 -18.64
CA ILE A 243 3.07 -12.65 -19.43
C ILE A 243 4.22 -11.69 -19.76
N HIS A 244 3.98 -10.39 -19.64
CA HIS A 244 4.92 -9.32 -20.02
C HIS A 244 5.54 -8.56 -18.83
N ILE A 245 5.27 -9.03 -17.60
CA ILE A 245 5.83 -8.45 -16.36
C ILE A 245 7.27 -8.91 -16.12
#